data_76e6b7da4b6c6dd5f17fe83b60031787
#
_entry.id   76e6b7da4b6c6dd5f17fe83b60031787
#
_cell.length_a   1.000
_cell.length_b   1.000
_cell.length_c   1.000
_cell.angle_alpha   90.00
_cell.angle_beta   90.00
_cell.angle_gamma   90.00
#
_symmetry.space_group_name_H-M   'P 1'
#
loop_
_entity.id
_entity.type
_entity.pdbx_description
1 polymer ?
#
loop_
_entity_poly.entity_id
_entity_poly.type
_entity_poly.pdbx_seq_one_letter_code
_entity_poly.pdbx_strand_id
1 'polypeptide(L)'
;DSASKAQMNPLKQELLQNPNVVSVSFASDEASSDNNWSSNFAFDNKEDADFPIFHKFGDEDYIKTFGLQFIAGKAYRPSDTIREMVVNETLVRKLGISDPEKIIGKNIRLGGSSWVPVVGVVKDFKTNSLREEIKPLSIAPKQKYYVDKLCHLTYRKRL
;
A
#
# COMPACT_ATOMS: atom_id res chain seq x y z
N ASP A 1 -10.71 -0.69 17.75
CA ASP A 1 -11.27 0.04 18.89
C ASP A 1 -11.27 1.54 18.60
N SER A 2 -12.34 2.27 18.99
CA SER A 2 -12.47 3.72 18.74
C SER A 2 -11.41 4.53 19.50
N ALA A 3 -10.97 4.07 20.66
CA ALA A 3 -9.95 4.71 21.47
C ALA A 3 -8.58 4.65 20.80
N SER A 4 -8.20 3.50 20.24
CA SER A 4 -6.93 3.33 19.51
C SER A 4 -6.88 4.22 18.26
N LYS A 5 -8.00 4.33 17.55
CA LYS A 5 -8.10 5.26 16.41
C LYS A 5 -7.83 6.72 16.81
N ALA A 6 -8.42 7.17 17.90
CA ALA A 6 -8.27 8.53 18.38
C ALA A 6 -6.83 8.87 18.80
N GLN A 7 -6.03 7.85 19.17
CA GLN A 7 -4.64 8.03 19.63
C GLN A 7 -3.62 7.99 18.48
N MET A 8 -3.96 7.49 17.30
CA MET A 8 -3.00 7.35 16.19
C MET A 8 -2.40 8.69 15.76
N ASN A 9 -3.24 9.69 15.49
CA ASN A 9 -2.76 10.99 15.04
C ASN A 9 -1.96 11.73 16.11
N PRO A 10 -2.38 11.82 17.38
CA PRO A 10 -1.56 12.38 18.45
C PRO A 10 -0.20 11.69 18.57
N LEU A 11 -0.15 10.36 18.58
CA LEU A 11 1.10 9.61 18.64
C LEU A 11 2.01 9.91 17.46
N LYS A 12 1.47 9.95 16.24
CA LYS A 12 2.23 10.30 15.03
C LYS A 12 2.84 11.69 15.14
N GLN A 13 2.07 12.67 15.62
CA GLN A 13 2.56 14.05 15.83
C GLN A 13 3.64 14.12 16.90
N GLU A 14 3.49 13.41 18.00
CA GLU A 14 4.48 13.35 19.06
C GLU A 14 5.81 12.74 18.57
N LEU A 15 5.75 11.63 17.85
CA LEU A 15 6.93 10.99 17.26
C LEU A 15 7.66 11.89 16.25
N LEU A 16 6.91 12.64 15.45
CA LEU A 16 7.48 13.59 14.48
C LEU A 16 8.13 14.83 15.11
N GLN A 17 7.90 15.10 16.42
CA GLN A 17 8.62 16.15 17.14
C GLN A 17 10.10 15.80 17.36
N ASN A 18 10.46 14.52 17.32
CA ASN A 18 11.86 14.13 17.38
C ASN A 18 12.56 14.48 16.05
N PRO A 19 13.60 15.36 16.07
CA PRO A 19 14.26 15.82 14.85
C PRO A 19 14.99 14.71 14.06
N ASN A 20 15.21 13.56 14.69
CA ASN A 20 15.79 12.38 14.03
C ASN A 20 14.75 11.53 13.29
N VAL A 21 13.46 11.69 13.59
CA VAL A 21 12.36 10.96 12.93
C VAL A 21 11.98 11.71 11.65
N VAL A 22 12.08 11.04 10.52
CA VAL A 22 11.79 11.63 9.20
C VAL A 22 10.36 11.35 8.77
N SER A 23 9.86 10.16 9.05
CA SER A 23 8.52 9.72 8.68
C SER A 23 7.99 8.69 9.66
N VAL A 24 6.67 8.68 9.81
CA VAL A 24 5.93 7.75 10.67
C VAL A 24 4.74 7.21 9.86
N SER A 25 4.55 5.90 9.84
CA SER A 25 3.42 5.26 9.19
C SER A 25 2.82 4.18 10.08
N PHE A 26 1.51 4.10 10.12
CA PHE A 26 0.78 2.97 10.67
C PHE A 26 0.44 1.99 9.56
N ALA A 27 0.77 0.73 9.75
CA ALA A 27 0.57 -0.30 8.75
C ALA A 27 0.23 -1.65 9.36
N SER A 28 -0.42 -2.52 8.59
CA SER A 28 -0.63 -3.92 8.98
C SER A 28 0.69 -4.67 9.06
N ASP A 29 1.62 -4.33 8.16
CA ASP A 29 2.89 -5.03 7.99
C ASP A 29 3.93 -4.11 7.35
N GLU A 30 5.19 -4.47 7.49
CA GLU A 30 6.29 -3.87 6.74
C GLU A 30 6.17 -4.16 5.24
N ALA A 31 6.79 -3.32 4.42
CA ALA A 31 6.81 -3.53 2.98
C ALA A 31 7.47 -4.88 2.60
N SER A 32 8.50 -5.28 3.33
CA SER A 32 9.27 -6.52 3.14
C SER A 32 8.80 -7.70 4.03
N SER A 33 7.62 -7.64 4.62
CA SER A 33 7.07 -8.71 5.45
C SER A 33 6.53 -9.86 4.61
N ASP A 34 6.77 -11.09 5.06
CA ASP A 34 6.22 -12.32 4.47
C ASP A 34 4.72 -12.51 4.71
N ASN A 35 4.11 -11.66 5.54
CA ASN A 35 2.67 -11.68 5.77
C ASN A 35 1.92 -11.19 4.54
N ASN A 36 1.44 -12.13 3.74
CA ASN A 36 0.82 -11.86 2.45
C ASN A 36 -0.67 -12.20 2.47
N TRP A 37 -1.48 -11.20 2.70
CA TRP A 37 -2.90 -11.30 2.47
C TRP A 37 -3.17 -11.25 0.98
N SER A 38 -4.02 -12.12 0.48
CA SER A 38 -4.38 -12.14 -0.94
C SER A 38 -5.88 -12.33 -1.12
N SER A 39 -6.38 -11.92 -2.26
CA SER A 39 -7.75 -12.16 -2.70
C SER A 39 -7.83 -12.30 -4.22
N ASN A 40 -8.95 -12.84 -4.70
CA ASN A 40 -9.32 -12.67 -6.09
C ASN A 40 -9.59 -11.18 -6.35
N PHE A 41 -9.45 -10.78 -7.59
CA PHE A 41 -9.72 -9.41 -8.01
C PHE A 41 -10.24 -9.37 -9.44
N ALA A 42 -10.95 -8.31 -9.77
CA ALA A 42 -11.35 -7.98 -11.12
C ALA A 42 -10.77 -6.61 -11.53
N PHE A 43 -10.48 -6.45 -12.81
CA PHE A 43 -9.87 -5.25 -13.38
C PHE A 43 -10.75 -4.66 -14.48
N ASP A 44 -10.97 -3.33 -14.41
CA ASP A 44 -11.62 -2.52 -15.46
C ASP A 44 -13.00 -3.06 -15.89
N ASN A 45 -13.84 -3.42 -14.90
CA ASN A 45 -15.21 -3.95 -15.06
C ASN A 45 -15.29 -5.30 -15.79
N LYS A 46 -14.20 -6.06 -15.83
CA LYS A 46 -14.15 -7.42 -16.36
C LYS A 46 -14.44 -8.47 -15.29
N GLU A 47 -14.43 -9.73 -15.69
CA GLU A 47 -14.46 -10.88 -14.79
C GLU A 47 -13.22 -10.93 -13.88
N ASP A 48 -13.26 -11.77 -12.85
CA ASP A 48 -12.12 -11.97 -11.95
C ASP A 48 -10.90 -12.48 -12.75
N ALA A 49 -9.73 -11.94 -12.41
CA ALA A 49 -8.47 -12.38 -12.98
C ALA A 49 -8.14 -13.83 -12.57
N ASP A 50 -7.40 -14.53 -13.40
CA ASP A 50 -6.97 -15.92 -13.19
C ASP A 50 -5.78 -16.07 -12.21
N PHE A 51 -5.36 -14.98 -11.59
CA PHE A 51 -4.31 -14.94 -10.57
C PHE A 51 -4.72 -14.05 -9.39
N PRO A 52 -4.23 -14.32 -8.17
CA PRO A 52 -4.55 -13.52 -7.00
C PRO A 52 -3.74 -12.21 -6.98
N ILE A 53 -4.30 -11.19 -6.30
CA ILE A 53 -3.58 -9.98 -5.90
C ILE A 53 -3.26 -10.02 -4.42
N PHE A 54 -2.06 -9.61 -4.04
CA PHE A 54 -1.62 -9.51 -2.66
C PHE A 54 -1.85 -8.09 -2.12
N HIS A 55 -1.95 -7.95 -0.79
CA HIS A 55 -2.33 -6.69 -0.16
C HIS A 55 -1.36 -6.28 0.94
N LYS A 56 -1.01 -5.01 0.94
CA LYS A 56 -0.44 -4.30 2.09
C LYS A 56 -1.39 -3.16 2.48
N PHE A 57 -1.63 -3.02 3.77
CA PHE A 57 -2.49 -1.95 4.28
C PHE A 57 -1.66 -0.99 5.12
N GLY A 58 -1.72 0.29 4.78
CA GLY A 58 -1.02 1.34 5.49
C GLY A 58 -1.69 2.70 5.30
N ASP A 59 -1.34 3.64 6.17
CA ASP A 59 -1.79 5.02 6.06
C ASP A 59 -1.13 5.74 4.86
N GLU A 60 -1.45 7.00 4.67
CA GLU A 60 -0.96 7.83 3.54
C GLU A 60 0.57 8.00 3.50
N ASP A 61 1.25 7.80 4.63
CA ASP A 61 2.71 7.90 4.72
C ASP A 61 3.45 6.58 4.48
N TYR A 62 2.72 5.47 4.28
CA TYR A 62 3.30 4.14 4.07
C TYR A 62 4.37 4.13 2.98
N ILE A 63 4.03 4.60 1.80
CA ILE A 63 4.92 4.59 0.63
C ILE A 63 6.18 5.40 0.89
N LYS A 64 6.03 6.59 1.49
CA LYS A 64 7.14 7.46 1.86
C LYS A 64 8.02 6.84 2.96
N THR A 65 7.40 6.27 4.00
CA THR A 65 8.12 5.70 5.15
C THR A 65 8.98 4.51 4.74
N PHE A 66 8.50 3.68 3.82
CA PHE A 66 9.25 2.55 3.30
C PHE A 66 10.11 2.89 2.06
N GLY A 67 10.12 4.15 1.62
CA GLY A 67 10.97 4.60 0.50
C GLY A 67 10.59 3.99 -0.84
N LEU A 68 9.32 3.61 -1.03
CA LEU A 68 8.85 3.03 -2.29
C LEU A 68 8.82 4.10 -3.38
N GLN A 69 9.33 3.77 -4.56
CA GLN A 69 9.48 4.72 -5.67
C GLN A 69 8.28 4.63 -6.62
N PHE A 70 7.64 5.75 -6.91
CA PHE A 70 6.64 5.84 -7.96
C PHE A 70 7.29 5.79 -9.34
N ILE A 71 6.64 5.07 -10.26
CA ILE A 71 6.94 5.08 -11.70
C ILE A 71 5.78 5.67 -12.51
N ALA A 72 4.58 5.78 -11.92
CA ALA A 72 3.42 6.46 -12.48
C ALA A 72 2.49 6.96 -11.37
N GLY A 73 1.77 8.03 -11.61
CA GLY A 73 0.76 8.56 -10.72
C GLY A 73 1.30 9.07 -9.38
N LYS A 74 0.55 8.85 -8.30
CA LYS A 74 0.81 9.41 -6.96
C LYS A 74 0.30 8.50 -5.83
N ALA A 75 0.60 8.88 -4.58
CA ALA A 75 0.03 8.24 -3.39
C ALA A 75 -1.49 8.43 -3.30
N TYR A 76 -2.15 7.47 -2.66
CA TYR A 76 -3.56 7.61 -2.29
C TYR A 76 -3.75 8.67 -1.20
N ARG A 77 -4.97 9.22 -1.15
CA ARG A 77 -5.36 10.23 -0.15
C ARG A 77 -5.62 9.56 1.21
N PRO A 78 -5.47 10.31 2.32
CA PRO A 78 -5.85 9.83 3.65
C PRO A 78 -7.29 9.30 3.65
N SER A 79 -7.48 8.09 4.18
CA SER A 79 -8.79 7.46 4.30
C SER A 79 -8.75 6.33 5.33
N ASP A 80 -9.84 6.07 6.00
CA ASP A 80 -10.04 4.93 6.90
C ASP A 80 -10.44 3.64 6.16
N THR A 81 -10.82 3.77 4.89
CA THR A 81 -11.25 2.69 4.01
C THR A 81 -10.57 2.77 2.65
N ILE A 82 -10.63 1.67 1.88
CA ILE A 82 -10.06 1.62 0.54
C ILE A 82 -10.94 2.46 -0.41
N ARG A 83 -10.48 3.64 -0.77
CA ARG A 83 -11.09 4.54 -1.77
C ARG A 83 -10.20 4.76 -2.99
N GLU A 84 -8.92 4.56 -2.83
CA GLU A 84 -7.88 4.64 -3.84
C GLU A 84 -6.85 3.56 -3.51
N MET A 85 -6.10 3.11 -4.50
CA MET A 85 -5.00 2.18 -4.28
C MET A 85 -3.80 2.49 -5.16
N VAL A 86 -2.64 2.08 -4.67
CA VAL A 86 -1.39 2.03 -5.42
C VAL A 86 -1.08 0.56 -5.69
N VAL A 87 -0.51 0.28 -6.84
CA VAL A 87 -0.12 -1.09 -7.25
C VAL A 87 1.36 -1.15 -7.61
N ASN A 88 1.92 -2.36 -7.73
CA ASN A 88 3.30 -2.51 -8.17
C ASN A 88 3.41 -2.79 -9.69
N GLU A 89 4.62 -2.66 -10.25
CA GLU A 89 4.92 -2.94 -11.66
C GLU A 89 4.51 -4.36 -12.06
N THR A 90 4.71 -5.34 -11.19
CA THR A 90 4.38 -6.74 -11.46
C THR A 90 2.89 -6.92 -11.75
N LEU A 91 1.99 -6.23 -11.01
CA LEU A 91 0.56 -6.28 -11.33
C LEU A 91 0.27 -5.69 -12.71
N VAL A 92 0.84 -4.53 -13.02
CA VAL A 92 0.66 -3.85 -14.32
C VAL A 92 1.08 -4.76 -15.47
N ARG A 93 2.26 -5.37 -15.36
CA ARG A 93 2.79 -6.31 -16.34
C ARG A 93 1.92 -7.57 -16.50
N LYS A 94 1.43 -8.16 -15.40
CA LYS A 94 0.55 -9.33 -15.43
C LYS A 94 -0.81 -9.05 -16.07
N LEU A 95 -1.30 -7.82 -16.00
CA LEU A 95 -2.49 -7.35 -16.69
C LEU A 95 -2.26 -7.08 -18.20
N GLY A 96 -1.04 -7.29 -18.71
CA GLY A 96 -0.68 -7.04 -20.11
C GLY A 96 -0.54 -5.55 -20.47
N ILE A 97 -0.39 -4.68 -19.47
CA ILE A 97 -0.23 -3.24 -19.67
C ILE A 97 1.25 -2.91 -19.78
N SER A 98 1.68 -2.40 -20.93
CA SER A 98 3.09 -2.06 -21.20
C SER A 98 3.52 -0.71 -20.63
N ASP A 99 2.58 0.22 -20.49
CA ASP A 99 2.83 1.59 -20.01
C ASP A 99 2.11 1.80 -18.68
N PRO A 100 2.84 1.96 -17.55
CA PRO A 100 2.24 2.12 -16.23
C PRO A 100 1.27 3.29 -16.09
N GLU A 101 1.41 4.35 -16.89
CA GLU A 101 0.46 5.48 -16.86
C GLU A 101 -0.95 5.06 -17.29
N LYS A 102 -1.09 4.03 -18.12
CA LYS A 102 -2.40 3.57 -18.62
C LYS A 102 -3.27 2.88 -17.59
N ILE A 103 -2.73 2.46 -16.45
CA ILE A 103 -3.53 1.89 -15.36
C ILE A 103 -4.10 2.97 -14.44
N ILE A 104 -3.55 4.19 -14.48
CA ILE A 104 -4.02 5.29 -13.63
C ILE A 104 -5.47 5.64 -13.99
N GLY A 105 -6.33 5.68 -12.95
CA GLY A 105 -7.77 5.91 -13.11
C GLY A 105 -8.59 4.67 -13.49
N LYS A 106 -7.95 3.55 -13.84
CA LYS A 106 -8.64 2.27 -14.01
C LYS A 106 -9.06 1.70 -12.67
N ASN A 107 -10.13 0.90 -12.67
CA ASN A 107 -10.70 0.39 -11.45
C ASN A 107 -10.30 -1.07 -11.18
N ILE A 108 -10.05 -1.37 -9.91
CA ILE A 108 -9.86 -2.73 -9.40
C ILE A 108 -10.93 -3.00 -8.34
N ARG A 109 -11.50 -4.19 -8.38
CA ARG A 109 -12.39 -4.72 -7.35
C ARG A 109 -11.67 -5.85 -6.63
N LEU A 110 -11.52 -5.75 -5.33
CA LEU A 110 -10.89 -6.77 -4.49
C LEU A 110 -11.97 -7.68 -3.90
N GLY A 111 -12.00 -8.95 -4.30
CA GLY A 111 -13.04 -9.88 -3.88
C GLY A 111 -14.44 -9.33 -4.16
N GLY A 112 -15.33 -9.40 -3.18
CA GLY A 112 -16.70 -8.87 -3.27
C GLY A 112 -16.86 -7.38 -2.92
N SER A 113 -15.77 -6.59 -2.90
CA SER A 113 -15.81 -5.17 -2.51
C SER A 113 -16.25 -4.24 -3.66
N SER A 114 -16.28 -2.94 -3.39
CA SER A 114 -16.54 -1.91 -4.42
C SER A 114 -15.35 -1.75 -5.37
N TRP A 115 -15.62 -1.24 -6.56
CA TRP A 115 -14.61 -0.81 -7.51
C TRP A 115 -13.83 0.39 -6.99
N VAL A 116 -12.51 0.36 -7.07
CA VAL A 116 -11.61 1.37 -6.52
C VAL A 116 -10.58 1.76 -7.57
N PRO A 117 -10.36 3.07 -7.82
CA PRO A 117 -9.39 3.52 -8.80
C PRO A 117 -7.95 3.29 -8.35
N VAL A 118 -7.11 2.89 -9.30
CA VAL A 118 -5.65 2.91 -9.17
C VAL A 118 -5.18 4.35 -9.37
N VAL A 119 -4.44 4.89 -8.40
CA VAL A 119 -3.94 6.28 -8.43
C VAL A 119 -2.42 6.38 -8.59
N GLY A 120 -1.71 5.26 -8.40
CA GLY A 120 -0.27 5.22 -8.55
C GLY A 120 0.26 3.83 -8.80
N VAL A 121 1.45 3.78 -9.40
CA VAL A 121 2.23 2.57 -9.59
C VAL A 121 3.60 2.77 -8.95
N VAL A 122 3.99 1.86 -8.07
CA VAL A 122 5.33 1.84 -7.49
C VAL A 122 6.20 0.79 -8.18
N LYS A 123 7.49 1.08 -8.22
CA LYS A 123 8.51 0.13 -8.66
C LYS A 123 8.41 -1.15 -7.83
N ASP A 124 8.72 -2.26 -8.45
CA ASP A 124 8.76 -3.55 -7.77
C ASP A 124 9.73 -3.52 -6.58
N PHE A 125 9.32 -4.10 -5.48
CA PHE A 125 10.12 -4.27 -4.27
C PHE A 125 9.90 -5.67 -3.71
N LYS A 126 10.87 -6.16 -2.94
CA LYS A 126 10.78 -7.49 -2.34
C LYS A 126 9.87 -7.45 -1.10
N THR A 127 8.83 -8.25 -1.14
CA THR A 127 7.93 -8.48 0.01
C THR A 127 8.28 -9.77 0.75
N ASN A 128 9.08 -10.65 0.14
CA ASN A 128 9.45 -11.95 0.64
C ASN A 128 10.97 -12.17 0.51
N SER A 129 11.40 -13.41 0.74
CA SER A 129 12.78 -13.85 0.50
C SER A 129 13.29 -13.41 -0.87
N LEU A 130 14.58 -13.10 -0.98
CA LEU A 130 15.24 -12.73 -2.24
C LEU A 130 15.14 -13.82 -3.33
N ARG A 131 14.80 -15.06 -2.94
CA ARG A 131 14.64 -16.21 -3.84
C ARG A 131 13.23 -16.33 -4.44
N GLU A 132 12.25 -15.62 -3.89
CA GLU A 132 10.87 -15.67 -4.39
C GLU A 132 10.62 -14.62 -5.48
N GLU A 133 9.69 -14.95 -6.39
CA GLU A 133 9.21 -13.99 -7.39
C GLU A 133 8.45 -12.85 -6.72
N ILE A 134 8.53 -11.67 -7.33
CA ILE A 134 7.75 -10.51 -6.89
C ILE A 134 6.28 -10.76 -7.26
N LYS A 135 5.42 -10.67 -6.24
CA LYS A 135 3.98 -10.92 -6.39
C LYS A 135 3.24 -9.66 -6.86
N PRO A 136 2.14 -9.81 -7.62
CA PRO A 136 1.26 -8.69 -7.93
C PRO A 136 0.63 -8.15 -6.65
N LEU A 137 0.80 -6.85 -6.40
CA LEU A 137 0.53 -6.24 -5.09
C LEU A 137 -0.29 -4.97 -5.21
N SER A 138 -1.21 -4.77 -4.26
CA SER A 138 -1.87 -3.51 -3.98
C SER A 138 -1.49 -2.98 -2.60
N ILE A 139 -1.40 -1.66 -2.50
CA ILE A 139 -1.18 -0.92 -1.26
C ILE A 139 -2.34 0.06 -1.11
N ALA A 140 -3.05 0.01 0.01
CA ALA A 140 -4.24 0.82 0.21
C ALA A 140 -4.49 1.12 1.70
N PRO A 141 -5.20 2.22 2.03
CA PRO A 141 -5.60 2.49 3.40
C PRO A 141 -6.78 1.58 3.79
N LYS A 142 -6.68 0.93 4.93
CA LYS A 142 -7.78 0.19 5.56
C LYS A 142 -7.54 0.14 7.07
N GLN A 143 -7.88 1.23 7.73
CA GLN A 143 -7.51 1.51 9.12
C GLN A 143 -7.80 0.37 10.09
N LYS A 144 -8.91 -0.36 9.92
CA LYS A 144 -9.25 -1.51 10.77
C LYS A 144 -8.18 -2.61 10.81
N TYR A 145 -7.25 -2.65 9.83
CA TYR A 145 -6.20 -3.66 9.75
C TYR A 145 -4.88 -3.21 10.38
N TYR A 146 -4.74 -1.94 10.71
CA TYR A 146 -3.51 -1.40 11.31
C TYR A 146 -3.72 -0.51 12.53
N VAL A 147 -4.98 -0.30 12.97
CA VAL A 147 -5.31 0.60 14.10
C VAL A 147 -4.62 0.19 15.41
N ASP A 148 -4.45 -1.10 15.63
CA ASP A 148 -3.79 -1.66 16.83
C ASP A 148 -2.42 -2.28 16.49
N LYS A 149 -1.85 -1.92 15.35
CA LYS A 149 -0.62 -2.53 14.83
C LYS A 149 0.52 -1.52 14.69
N LEU A 150 1.57 -1.97 14.05
CA LEU A 150 2.89 -1.38 14.02
C LEU A 150 2.93 0.08 13.55
N CYS A 151 3.61 0.89 14.35
CA CYS A 151 4.08 2.21 13.93
C CYS A 151 5.49 2.04 13.36
N HIS A 152 5.66 2.36 12.08
CA HIS A 152 6.95 2.30 11.40
C HIS A 152 7.58 3.69 11.37
N LEU A 153 8.88 3.76 11.66
CA LEU A 153 9.65 5.00 11.75
C LEU A 153 10.83 4.95 10.77
N THR A 154 11.04 6.04 10.06
CA THR A 154 12.28 6.27 9.31
C THR A 154 13.10 7.34 10.02
N TYR A 155 14.36 7.01 10.31
CA TYR A 155 15.29 7.91 10.99
C TYR A 155 16.24 8.60 10.00
N ARG A 156 16.64 9.82 10.32
CA ARG A 156 17.71 10.53 9.61
C ARG A 156 19.01 9.75 9.80
N LYS A 157 19.63 9.33 8.69
CA LYS A 157 20.97 8.73 8.75
C LYS A 157 21.94 9.76 9.36
N ARG A 158 22.66 9.37 10.41
CA ARG A 158 23.83 10.13 10.83
C ARG A 158 24.91 9.95 9.73
N LEU A 159 25.34 11.05 9.16
CA LEU A 159 26.50 11.11 8.29
C LEU A 159 27.76 10.90 9.12
#